data_668320b17d4a4bc4a4b7c9b128595387
#
_entry.id   668320b17d4a4bc4a4b7c9b128595387
#
_cell.length_a   1.000
_cell.length_b   1.000
_cell.length_c   1.000
_cell.angle_alpha   90.00
_cell.angle_beta   90.00
_cell.angle_gamma   90.00
#
_symmetry.space_group_name_H-M   'P 1'
#
loop_
_entity.id
_entity.type
_entity.pdbx_description
1 polymer ?
#
loop_
_entity_poly.entity_id
_entity_poly.type
_entity_poly.pdbx_seq_one_letter_code
_entity_poly.pdbx_strand_id
1 'polypeptide(L)'
;LDKDGKVLAEDSKAEDITSVKYRISIKPGILYQPHPAFAKDESGNYLYHKLNLTNLKNIHTLSDFDGTGTRELLASDYIYQIKRMAHPRIHSPIAGLMEKYILGLDKLSDELKNMYQIKLNSGFLNLNEHELSGVKLIDEYTFEITLKEKYPQFLYWLSMSFFSPMPWEADLFYSQKGFAEKNISLDWYPIGTGPFMLTENNPNRRMVLERNPNFRGELFPIDGEKTDRSMGLLDDAGKKMPFIDKAIYSLEKESIPAWNKFLQGYYDTSGIVSDSFDQAVQFNTQGDAQLTEEMEQKGIKLLTATTTSTYYMGFNMADDLVGGNTERARLLRRAISIAVDYEEYISIFANGRGKPAQGPIPPGIFGYVS
;
A
#
# COMPACT_ATOMS: atom_id res chain seq x y z
N LEU A 1 19.45 -5.13 -22.35
CA LEU A 1 19.69 -6.00 -23.50
C LEU A 1 19.65 -5.18 -24.78
N ASP A 2 20.43 -5.58 -25.80
CA ASP A 2 20.35 -5.04 -27.16
C ASP A 2 19.17 -5.64 -27.95
N LYS A 3 19.04 -5.26 -29.23
CA LYS A 3 17.99 -5.76 -30.15
C LYS A 3 18.01 -7.27 -30.38
N ASP A 4 19.15 -7.90 -30.17
CA ASP A 4 19.33 -9.36 -30.33
C ASP A 4 19.19 -10.11 -29.00
N GLY A 5 18.82 -9.39 -27.91
CA GLY A 5 18.64 -9.95 -26.56
C GLY A 5 19.95 -10.24 -25.83
N LYS A 6 21.08 -9.70 -26.28
CA LYS A 6 22.38 -9.87 -25.63
C LYS A 6 22.55 -8.82 -24.51
N VAL A 7 23.17 -9.25 -23.43
CA VAL A 7 23.49 -8.37 -22.31
C VAL A 7 24.53 -7.34 -22.75
N LEU A 8 24.18 -6.07 -22.55
CA LEU A 8 25.06 -4.93 -22.82
C LEU A 8 26.04 -4.73 -21.67
N ALA A 9 27.17 -4.08 -21.97
CA ALA A 9 28.11 -3.63 -20.96
C ALA A 9 27.50 -2.49 -20.09
N GLU A 10 28.00 -2.31 -18.88
CA GLU A 10 27.47 -1.32 -17.92
C GLU A 10 27.55 0.14 -18.42
N ASP A 11 28.56 0.43 -19.24
CA ASP A 11 28.83 1.74 -19.85
C ASP A 11 28.09 1.96 -21.19
N SER A 12 27.21 1.03 -21.60
CA SER A 12 26.46 1.15 -22.84
C SER A 12 25.53 2.34 -22.83
N LYS A 13 25.39 2.98 -23.99
CA LYS A 13 24.50 4.14 -24.15
C LYS A 13 23.04 3.75 -23.97
N ALA A 14 22.22 4.66 -23.45
CA ALA A 14 20.79 4.40 -23.22
C ALA A 14 20.03 4.08 -24.52
N GLU A 15 20.46 4.63 -25.66
CA GLU A 15 19.90 4.41 -27.02
C GLU A 15 20.10 2.97 -27.53
N ASP A 16 21.12 2.26 -27.02
CA ASP A 16 21.39 0.87 -27.38
C ASP A 16 20.53 -0.14 -26.59
N ILE A 17 19.84 0.33 -25.53
CA ILE A 17 19.04 -0.51 -24.67
C ILE A 17 17.63 -0.64 -25.25
N THR A 18 17.31 -1.81 -25.77
CA THR A 18 15.99 -2.14 -26.33
C THR A 18 15.04 -2.82 -25.35
N SER A 19 15.57 -3.46 -24.33
CA SER A 19 14.79 -4.06 -23.26
C SER A 19 15.60 -4.16 -21.97
N VAL A 20 14.92 -4.26 -20.83
CA VAL A 20 15.56 -4.47 -19.52
C VAL A 20 14.95 -5.69 -18.87
N LYS A 21 15.79 -6.55 -18.31
CA LYS A 21 15.38 -7.75 -17.63
C LYS A 21 15.77 -7.67 -16.14
N TYR A 22 14.81 -7.81 -15.28
CA TYR A 22 15.00 -7.94 -13.83
C TYR A 22 14.87 -9.41 -13.44
N ARG A 23 15.91 -9.98 -12.86
CA ARG A 23 15.85 -11.30 -12.23
C ARG A 23 15.71 -11.10 -10.72
N ILE A 24 14.67 -11.66 -10.15
CA ILE A 24 14.28 -11.47 -8.76
C ILE A 24 14.27 -12.83 -8.09
N SER A 25 15.02 -12.94 -6.99
CA SER A 25 15.05 -14.13 -6.14
C SER A 25 14.46 -13.81 -4.78
N ILE A 26 13.53 -14.63 -4.33
CA ILE A 26 12.90 -14.52 -3.01
C ILE A 26 13.59 -15.46 -2.03
N LYS A 27 13.55 -15.12 -0.75
CA LYS A 27 14.12 -15.98 0.30
C LYS A 27 13.21 -17.19 0.53
N PRO A 28 13.74 -18.43 0.57
CA PRO A 28 12.97 -19.60 0.95
C PRO A 28 12.47 -19.53 2.41
N GLY A 29 11.46 -20.34 2.74
CA GLY A 29 10.95 -20.50 4.10
C GLY A 29 10.00 -19.41 4.56
N ILE A 30 9.57 -18.51 3.68
CA ILE A 30 8.56 -17.48 4.01
C ILE A 30 7.17 -18.10 3.89
N LEU A 31 6.41 -18.13 4.99
CA LEU A 31 5.07 -18.70 5.02
C LEU A 31 3.99 -17.62 4.99
N TYR A 32 2.88 -17.94 4.32
CA TYR A 32 1.66 -17.12 4.46
C TYR A 32 1.06 -17.28 5.86
N GLN A 33 0.31 -16.27 6.28
CA GLN A 33 -0.52 -16.34 7.48
C GLN A 33 -1.48 -17.53 7.40
N PRO A 34 -1.91 -18.12 8.55
CA PRO A 34 -2.95 -19.13 8.57
C PRO A 34 -4.23 -18.60 7.92
N HIS A 35 -4.79 -19.35 6.96
CA HIS A 35 -5.97 -18.92 6.22
C HIS A 35 -6.81 -20.11 5.73
N PRO A 36 -8.17 -20.02 5.71
CA PRO A 36 -9.03 -21.09 5.17
C PRO A 36 -8.74 -21.48 3.73
N ALA A 37 -8.27 -20.55 2.88
CA ALA A 37 -7.90 -20.83 1.50
C ALA A 37 -6.82 -21.92 1.35
N PHE A 38 -6.01 -22.13 2.38
CA PHE A 38 -4.95 -23.17 2.40
C PHE A 38 -5.33 -24.42 3.18
N ALA A 39 -6.50 -24.45 3.81
CA ALA A 39 -6.93 -25.61 4.59
C ALA A 39 -7.14 -26.84 3.71
N LYS A 40 -6.53 -27.97 4.12
CA LYS A 40 -6.60 -29.25 3.41
C LYS A 40 -7.09 -30.35 4.34
N ASP A 41 -7.74 -31.36 3.75
CA ASP A 41 -8.06 -32.62 4.44
C ASP A 41 -6.83 -33.54 4.56
N GLU A 42 -7.01 -34.68 5.20
CA GLU A 42 -5.96 -35.68 5.37
C GLU A 42 -5.45 -36.26 4.05
N SER A 43 -6.23 -36.16 2.98
CA SER A 43 -5.88 -36.59 1.62
C SER A 43 -5.19 -35.50 0.80
N GLY A 44 -5.02 -34.28 1.37
CA GLY A 44 -4.39 -33.15 0.72
C GLY A 44 -5.30 -32.30 -0.19
N ASN A 45 -6.61 -32.57 -0.19
CA ASN A 45 -7.57 -31.77 -0.96
C ASN A 45 -7.93 -30.50 -0.19
N TYR A 46 -8.12 -29.40 -0.91
CA TYR A 46 -8.57 -28.14 -0.30
C TYR A 46 -10.01 -28.25 0.20
N LEU A 47 -10.24 -27.94 1.48
CA LEU A 47 -11.53 -28.02 2.14
C LEU A 47 -12.55 -27.02 1.60
N TYR A 48 -12.09 -25.82 1.24
CA TYR A 48 -12.98 -24.69 0.99
C TYR A 48 -12.89 -24.11 -0.43
N HIS A 49 -12.42 -24.87 -1.42
CA HIS A 49 -12.34 -24.42 -2.81
C HIS A 49 -13.59 -24.71 -3.64
N LYS A 50 -14.56 -25.46 -3.11
CA LYS A 50 -15.80 -25.85 -3.80
C LYS A 50 -17.00 -25.68 -2.86
N LEU A 51 -17.21 -24.48 -2.33
CA LEU A 51 -18.32 -24.18 -1.44
C LEU A 51 -19.57 -23.84 -2.23
N ASN A 52 -20.73 -24.18 -1.66
CA ASN A 52 -22.04 -23.76 -2.16
C ASN A 52 -22.75 -22.89 -1.12
N LEU A 53 -23.90 -22.31 -1.49
CA LEU A 53 -24.65 -21.42 -0.60
C LEU A 53 -25.12 -22.10 0.70
N THR A 54 -25.32 -23.42 0.69
CA THR A 54 -25.67 -24.18 1.89
C THR A 54 -24.50 -24.26 2.87
N ASN A 55 -23.28 -24.45 2.36
CA ASN A 55 -22.05 -24.43 3.18
C ASN A 55 -21.84 -23.08 3.87
N LEU A 56 -22.27 -22.00 3.21
CA LEU A 56 -22.09 -20.63 3.68
C LEU A 56 -23.20 -20.14 4.65
N LYS A 57 -24.19 -20.96 4.96
CA LYS A 57 -25.35 -20.53 5.75
C LYS A 57 -24.96 -19.89 7.10
N ASN A 58 -24.00 -20.49 7.80
CA ASN A 58 -23.53 -20.07 9.12
C ASN A 58 -22.17 -19.34 9.08
N ILE A 59 -21.65 -19.06 7.91
CA ILE A 59 -20.38 -18.35 7.73
C ILE A 59 -20.66 -16.85 7.56
N HIS A 60 -20.11 -16.03 8.43
CA HIS A 60 -20.26 -14.57 8.42
C HIS A 60 -18.89 -13.86 8.40
N THR A 61 -17.85 -14.53 8.88
CA THR A 61 -16.47 -14.03 8.95
C THR A 61 -15.50 -15.16 8.63
N LEU A 62 -14.22 -14.86 8.46
CA LEU A 62 -13.19 -15.89 8.27
C LEU A 62 -13.03 -16.81 9.49
N SER A 63 -13.31 -16.33 10.68
CA SER A 63 -13.20 -17.13 11.91
C SER A 63 -14.29 -18.19 12.05
N ASP A 64 -15.32 -18.16 11.22
CA ASP A 64 -16.38 -19.17 11.20
C ASP A 64 -16.00 -20.43 10.40
N PHE A 65 -14.84 -20.45 9.77
CA PHE A 65 -14.29 -21.64 9.13
C PHE A 65 -13.51 -22.48 10.15
N ASP A 66 -13.86 -23.77 10.25
CA ASP A 66 -13.30 -24.69 11.27
C ASP A 66 -11.80 -24.99 11.06
N GLY A 67 -11.26 -24.77 9.87
CA GLY A 67 -9.88 -25.11 9.54
C GLY A 67 -9.15 -23.99 8.79
N THR A 68 -7.87 -23.86 9.10
CA THR A 68 -6.94 -23.00 8.36
C THR A 68 -5.71 -23.81 7.96
N GLY A 69 -5.00 -23.32 6.96
CA GLY A 69 -3.72 -23.88 6.53
C GLY A 69 -2.74 -22.75 6.20
N THR A 70 -1.57 -23.15 5.78
CA THR A 70 -0.53 -22.25 5.28
C THR A 70 0.24 -22.92 4.17
N ARG A 71 0.97 -22.15 3.39
CA ARG A 71 2.03 -22.64 2.50
C ARG A 71 3.13 -21.60 2.32
N GLU A 72 4.20 -22.04 1.76
CA GLU A 72 5.34 -21.19 1.44
C GLU A 72 5.03 -20.21 0.30
N LEU A 73 5.60 -19.02 0.38
CA LEU A 73 5.62 -18.01 -0.67
C LEU A 73 6.53 -18.45 -1.80
N LEU A 74 6.02 -18.48 -3.02
CA LEU A 74 6.74 -18.89 -4.21
C LEU A 74 6.82 -17.74 -5.23
N ALA A 75 7.80 -17.84 -6.13
CA ALA A 75 7.95 -16.89 -7.24
C ALA A 75 6.70 -16.84 -8.14
N SER A 76 5.98 -17.96 -8.26
CA SER A 76 4.69 -18.03 -8.98
C SER A 76 3.62 -17.10 -8.44
N ASP A 77 3.64 -16.75 -7.13
CA ASP A 77 2.66 -15.84 -6.53
C ASP A 77 2.85 -14.41 -6.98
N TYR A 78 4.10 -13.99 -7.19
CA TYR A 78 4.41 -12.69 -7.80
C TYR A 78 3.99 -12.64 -9.27
N ILE A 79 4.26 -13.72 -10.01
CA ILE A 79 3.82 -13.84 -11.41
C ILE A 79 2.29 -13.76 -11.49
N TYR A 80 1.59 -14.46 -10.58
CA TYR A 80 0.14 -14.43 -10.51
C TYR A 80 -0.39 -13.02 -10.27
N GLN A 81 0.21 -12.28 -9.34
CA GLN A 81 -0.17 -10.89 -9.06
C GLN A 81 0.07 -9.96 -10.26
N ILE A 82 1.18 -10.14 -10.98
CA ILE A 82 1.46 -9.33 -12.19
C ILE A 82 0.39 -9.59 -13.25
N LYS A 83 0.02 -10.85 -13.49
CA LYS A 83 -1.09 -11.20 -14.39
C LYS A 83 -2.44 -10.64 -13.88
N ARG A 84 -2.64 -10.64 -12.55
CA ARG A 84 -3.86 -10.15 -11.91
C ARG A 84 -4.08 -8.65 -12.14
N MET A 85 -3.03 -7.84 -12.34
CA MET A 85 -3.17 -6.44 -12.73
C MET A 85 -3.91 -6.27 -14.07
N ALA A 86 -3.82 -7.24 -14.99
CA ALA A 86 -4.54 -7.25 -16.27
C ALA A 86 -5.99 -7.77 -16.16
N HIS A 87 -6.41 -8.27 -14.98
CA HIS A 87 -7.74 -8.84 -14.80
C HIS A 87 -8.83 -7.76 -14.90
N PRO A 88 -9.87 -7.91 -15.75
CA PRO A 88 -10.83 -6.85 -16.06
C PRO A 88 -11.73 -6.42 -14.89
N ARG A 89 -11.83 -7.22 -13.83
CA ARG A 89 -12.55 -6.89 -12.59
C ARG A 89 -11.67 -6.22 -11.52
N ILE A 90 -10.35 -6.25 -11.68
CA ILE A 90 -9.41 -5.64 -10.75
C ILE A 90 -9.01 -4.28 -11.32
N HIS A 91 -9.62 -3.24 -10.86
CA HIS A 91 -9.35 -1.89 -11.33
C HIS A 91 -8.03 -1.36 -10.74
N SER A 92 -6.91 -2.01 -11.11
CA SER A 92 -5.59 -1.58 -10.64
C SER A 92 -5.25 -0.19 -11.21
N PRO A 93 -4.97 0.81 -10.38
CA PRO A 93 -4.69 2.17 -10.85
C PRO A 93 -3.39 2.27 -11.64
N ILE A 94 -2.50 1.28 -11.53
CA ILE A 94 -1.22 1.24 -12.26
C ILE A 94 -1.25 0.36 -13.51
N ALA A 95 -2.35 -0.35 -13.79
CA ALA A 95 -2.43 -1.29 -14.92
C ALA A 95 -1.99 -0.65 -16.23
N GLY A 96 -2.57 0.49 -16.60
CA GLY A 96 -2.24 1.19 -17.85
C GLY A 96 -0.80 1.69 -17.93
N LEU A 97 -0.16 1.98 -16.79
CA LEU A 97 1.27 2.31 -16.76
C LEU A 97 2.11 1.04 -16.95
N MET A 98 1.79 -0.04 -16.26
CA MET A 98 2.53 -1.30 -16.36
C MET A 98 2.38 -1.95 -17.73
N GLU A 99 1.25 -1.81 -18.40
CA GLU A 99 1.02 -2.23 -19.79
C GLU A 99 1.97 -1.57 -20.78
N LYS A 100 2.42 -0.35 -20.50
CA LYS A 100 3.43 0.33 -21.34
C LYS A 100 4.81 -0.30 -21.21
N TYR A 101 5.17 -0.73 -20.00
CA TYR A 101 6.54 -1.16 -19.70
C TYR A 101 6.71 -2.67 -19.67
N ILE A 102 5.81 -3.45 -19.05
CA ILE A 102 5.96 -4.91 -18.97
C ILE A 102 5.60 -5.55 -20.30
N LEU A 103 6.53 -6.31 -20.85
CA LEU A 103 6.36 -6.97 -22.15
C LEU A 103 5.14 -7.90 -22.14
N GLY A 104 4.19 -7.68 -23.05
CA GLY A 104 3.02 -8.53 -23.25
C GLY A 104 1.87 -8.35 -22.24
N LEU A 105 1.99 -7.45 -21.26
CA LEU A 105 0.90 -7.21 -20.30
C LEU A 105 -0.34 -6.58 -20.99
N ASP A 106 -0.14 -5.71 -21.96
CA ASP A 106 -1.17 -5.14 -22.81
C ASP A 106 -1.95 -6.22 -23.58
N LYS A 107 -1.25 -7.18 -24.18
CA LYS A 107 -1.86 -8.29 -24.90
C LYS A 107 -2.67 -9.20 -23.98
N LEU A 108 -2.13 -9.53 -22.79
CA LEU A 108 -2.85 -10.30 -21.79
C LEU A 108 -4.10 -9.56 -21.31
N SER A 109 -4.03 -8.24 -21.11
CA SER A 109 -5.19 -7.42 -20.72
C SER A 109 -6.31 -7.50 -21.76
N ASP A 110 -5.96 -7.40 -23.03
CA ASP A 110 -6.94 -7.50 -24.13
C ASP A 110 -7.55 -8.91 -24.26
N GLU A 111 -6.72 -9.95 -24.10
CA GLU A 111 -7.17 -11.34 -24.08
C GLU A 111 -8.19 -11.58 -22.96
N LEU A 112 -7.83 -11.17 -21.73
CA LEU A 112 -8.70 -11.37 -20.55
C LEU A 112 -10.00 -10.55 -20.65
N LYS A 113 -9.96 -9.34 -21.19
CA LYS A 113 -11.18 -8.54 -21.46
C LYS A 113 -12.12 -9.22 -22.43
N ASN A 114 -11.59 -9.77 -23.52
CA ASN A 114 -12.38 -10.48 -24.52
C ASN A 114 -13.01 -11.75 -23.95
N MET A 115 -12.23 -12.54 -23.20
CA MET A 115 -12.74 -13.75 -22.54
C MET A 115 -13.80 -13.44 -21.50
N TYR A 116 -13.61 -12.37 -20.73
CA TYR A 116 -14.56 -11.95 -19.71
C TYR A 116 -15.90 -11.52 -20.30
N GLN A 117 -15.90 -10.82 -21.44
CA GLN A 117 -17.12 -10.46 -22.16
C GLN A 117 -17.90 -11.68 -22.64
N ILE A 118 -17.22 -12.76 -23.02
CA ILE A 118 -17.84 -14.01 -23.48
C ILE A 118 -18.37 -14.85 -22.29
N LYS A 119 -17.69 -14.82 -21.14
CA LYS A 119 -17.99 -15.63 -19.95
C LYS A 119 -18.55 -14.80 -18.79
N LEU A 120 -19.47 -13.88 -19.06
CA LEU A 120 -20.03 -12.89 -18.12
C LEU A 120 -20.51 -13.42 -16.75
N ASN A 121 -20.52 -14.72 -16.49
CA ASN A 121 -21.02 -15.37 -15.27
C ASN A 121 -20.07 -16.39 -14.63
N SER A 122 -18.82 -16.53 -15.07
CA SER A 122 -17.86 -17.43 -14.40
C SER A 122 -17.12 -16.68 -13.28
N GLY A 123 -17.31 -17.09 -12.02
CA GLY A 123 -16.78 -16.41 -10.85
C GLY A 123 -15.24 -16.33 -10.82
N PHE A 124 -14.54 -17.42 -11.09
CA PHE A 124 -13.06 -17.51 -11.04
C PHE A 124 -12.46 -17.58 -12.43
N LEU A 125 -11.46 -16.73 -12.68
CA LEU A 125 -10.62 -16.77 -13.87
C LEU A 125 -9.23 -17.24 -13.47
N ASN A 126 -8.86 -18.47 -13.87
CA ASN A 126 -7.57 -19.06 -13.51
C ASN A 126 -6.42 -18.42 -14.31
N LEU A 127 -5.76 -17.44 -13.73
CA LEU A 127 -4.66 -16.73 -14.40
C LEU A 127 -3.42 -17.61 -14.63
N ASN A 128 -3.33 -18.79 -14.00
CA ASN A 128 -2.26 -19.73 -14.30
C ASN A 128 -2.36 -20.35 -15.71
N GLU A 129 -3.57 -20.37 -16.30
CA GLU A 129 -3.82 -20.88 -17.64
C GLU A 129 -3.45 -19.88 -18.76
N HIS A 130 -3.06 -18.66 -18.40
CA HIS A 130 -2.74 -17.58 -19.33
C HIS A 130 -1.25 -17.25 -19.31
N GLU A 131 -0.64 -17.11 -20.48
CA GLU A 131 0.76 -16.75 -20.57
C GLU A 131 0.96 -15.22 -20.55
N LEU A 132 2.05 -14.80 -19.90
CA LEU A 132 2.56 -13.44 -19.94
C LEU A 132 4.00 -13.48 -20.45
N SER A 133 4.22 -13.11 -21.69
CA SER A 133 5.51 -13.26 -22.36
C SER A 133 6.67 -12.51 -21.69
N GLY A 134 6.36 -11.42 -20.98
CA GLY A 134 7.36 -10.61 -20.28
C GLY A 134 7.70 -11.10 -18.88
N VAL A 135 7.07 -12.18 -18.39
CA VAL A 135 7.36 -12.70 -17.07
C VAL A 135 7.61 -14.22 -17.14
N LYS A 136 8.72 -14.66 -16.57
CA LYS A 136 9.15 -16.05 -16.66
C LYS A 136 9.49 -16.60 -15.28
N LEU A 137 8.92 -17.74 -14.93
CA LEU A 137 9.35 -18.55 -13.79
C LEU A 137 10.66 -19.25 -14.14
N ILE A 138 11.69 -19.10 -13.33
CA ILE A 138 12.99 -19.77 -13.50
C ILE A 138 13.06 -21.01 -12.62
N ASP A 139 12.71 -20.84 -11.34
CA ASP A 139 12.58 -21.90 -10.34
C ASP A 139 11.55 -21.48 -9.27
N GLU A 140 11.35 -22.27 -8.22
CA GLU A 140 10.36 -22.01 -7.16
C GLU A 140 10.53 -20.64 -6.49
N TYR A 141 11.76 -20.10 -6.45
CA TYR A 141 12.09 -18.86 -5.75
C TYR A 141 12.62 -17.76 -6.66
N THR A 142 12.71 -18.00 -7.96
CA THR A 142 13.29 -17.05 -8.91
C THR A 142 12.38 -16.82 -10.10
N PHE A 143 12.14 -15.55 -10.43
CA PHE A 143 11.43 -15.17 -11.64
C PHE A 143 12.10 -13.99 -12.34
N GLU A 144 11.78 -13.80 -13.62
CA GLU A 144 12.25 -12.67 -14.42
C GLU A 144 11.10 -11.82 -14.92
N ILE A 145 11.30 -10.51 -14.91
CA ILE A 145 10.42 -9.53 -15.55
C ILE A 145 11.18 -8.84 -16.65
N THR A 146 10.63 -8.81 -17.86
CA THR A 146 11.20 -8.12 -19.02
C THR A 146 10.39 -6.85 -19.30
N LEU A 147 11.06 -5.71 -19.33
CA LEU A 147 10.50 -4.43 -19.75
C LEU A 147 10.79 -4.17 -21.22
N LYS A 148 9.85 -3.52 -21.92
CA LYS A 148 9.94 -3.12 -23.32
C LYS A 148 11.01 -2.04 -23.57
N GLU A 149 11.38 -1.29 -22.53
CA GLU A 149 12.34 -0.19 -22.56
C GLU A 149 12.94 0.09 -21.18
N LYS A 150 13.91 0.99 -21.11
CA LYS A 150 14.54 1.41 -19.85
C LYS A 150 13.56 2.24 -19.02
N TYR A 151 13.26 1.76 -17.80
CA TYR A 151 12.43 2.46 -16.83
C TYR A 151 13.05 2.38 -15.43
N PRO A 152 13.94 3.32 -15.07
CA PRO A 152 14.69 3.25 -13.81
C PRO A 152 13.82 3.21 -12.56
N GLN A 153 12.64 3.83 -12.60
CA GLN A 153 11.69 3.87 -11.48
C GLN A 153 10.99 2.53 -11.22
N PHE A 154 11.17 1.53 -12.08
CA PHE A 154 10.47 0.24 -11.95
C PHE A 154 10.73 -0.47 -10.62
N LEU A 155 11.94 -0.34 -10.06
CA LEU A 155 12.28 -0.92 -8.76
C LEU A 155 11.44 -0.34 -7.61
N TYR A 156 11.09 0.94 -7.68
CA TYR A 156 10.21 1.56 -6.69
C TYR A 156 8.79 0.98 -6.75
N TRP A 157 8.30 0.67 -7.95
CA TRP A 157 7.00 0.02 -8.13
C TRP A 157 6.98 -1.38 -7.51
N LEU A 158 8.06 -2.15 -7.63
CA LEU A 158 8.16 -3.47 -7.03
C LEU A 158 8.07 -3.46 -5.50
N SER A 159 8.41 -2.34 -4.86
CA SER A 159 8.28 -2.17 -3.40
C SER A 159 6.89 -1.75 -2.95
N MET A 160 6.00 -1.41 -3.87
CA MET A 160 4.63 -0.99 -3.56
C MET A 160 3.68 -2.19 -3.48
N SER A 161 2.59 -2.03 -2.74
CA SER A 161 1.56 -3.07 -2.52
C SER A 161 0.93 -3.62 -3.81
N PHE A 162 1.01 -2.90 -4.92
CA PHE A 162 0.53 -3.37 -6.23
C PHE A 162 1.23 -4.64 -6.72
N PHE A 163 2.47 -4.86 -6.29
CA PHE A 163 3.26 -6.05 -6.61
C PHE A 163 3.32 -7.06 -5.45
N SER A 164 2.53 -6.88 -4.39
CA SER A 164 2.45 -7.87 -3.32
C SER A 164 2.00 -9.23 -3.86
N PRO A 165 2.65 -10.32 -3.47
CA PRO A 165 2.36 -11.64 -4.03
C PRO A 165 0.94 -12.08 -3.71
N MET A 166 0.27 -12.70 -4.69
CA MET A 166 -1.09 -13.23 -4.56
C MET A 166 -1.09 -14.74 -4.77
N PRO A 167 -1.41 -15.53 -3.74
CA PRO A 167 -1.60 -16.95 -3.90
C PRO A 167 -2.90 -17.21 -4.66
N TRP A 168 -2.85 -18.03 -5.71
CA TRP A 168 -4.02 -18.35 -6.54
C TRP A 168 -5.15 -19.00 -5.73
N GLU A 169 -4.80 -19.68 -4.65
CA GLU A 169 -5.75 -20.31 -3.74
C GLU A 169 -6.67 -19.27 -3.06
N ALA A 170 -6.12 -18.12 -2.72
CA ALA A 170 -6.90 -17.03 -2.14
C ALA A 170 -7.83 -16.39 -3.18
N ASP A 171 -7.35 -16.19 -4.40
CA ASP A 171 -8.16 -15.64 -5.49
C ASP A 171 -9.34 -16.57 -5.82
N LEU A 172 -9.10 -17.88 -5.90
CA LEU A 172 -10.16 -18.89 -6.06
C LEU A 172 -11.12 -18.88 -4.86
N PHE A 173 -10.60 -18.89 -3.64
CA PHE A 173 -11.41 -18.92 -2.42
C PHE A 173 -12.38 -17.74 -2.36
N TYR A 174 -11.90 -16.52 -2.56
CA TYR A 174 -12.71 -15.30 -2.48
C TYR A 174 -13.64 -15.09 -3.70
N SER A 175 -13.37 -15.74 -4.84
CA SER A 175 -14.22 -15.65 -6.04
C SER A 175 -15.49 -16.47 -5.96
N GLN A 176 -15.67 -17.29 -4.93
CA GLN A 176 -16.79 -18.20 -4.82
C GLN A 176 -18.12 -17.46 -4.58
N LYS A 177 -19.18 -17.99 -5.16
CA LYS A 177 -20.53 -17.41 -5.08
C LYS A 177 -21.03 -17.33 -3.64
N GLY A 178 -21.54 -16.18 -3.24
CA GLY A 178 -22.10 -15.93 -1.91
C GLY A 178 -21.14 -15.27 -0.94
N PHE A 179 -19.84 -15.15 -1.30
CA PHE A 179 -18.86 -14.50 -0.44
C PHE A 179 -18.98 -12.97 -0.48
N ALA A 180 -19.16 -12.39 -1.66
CA ALA A 180 -19.26 -10.95 -1.83
C ALA A 180 -20.45 -10.37 -1.05
N GLU A 181 -21.60 -11.07 -1.05
CA GLU A 181 -22.82 -10.67 -0.33
C GLU A 181 -22.64 -10.70 1.20
N LYS A 182 -21.61 -11.39 1.67
CA LYS A 182 -21.27 -11.50 3.11
C LYS A 182 -20.06 -10.64 3.49
N ASN A 183 -19.53 -9.83 2.57
CA ASN A 183 -18.29 -9.08 2.74
C ASN A 183 -17.07 -9.98 3.06
N ILE A 184 -17.11 -11.24 2.62
CA ILE A 184 -15.97 -12.15 2.70
C ILE A 184 -15.20 -11.97 1.38
N SER A 185 -14.25 -11.07 1.37
CA SER A 185 -13.45 -10.72 0.20
C SER A 185 -12.01 -10.41 0.60
N LEU A 186 -11.14 -10.35 -0.38
CA LEU A 186 -9.75 -9.98 -0.17
C LEU A 186 -9.58 -8.55 0.38
N ASP A 187 -10.51 -7.65 0.02
CA ASP A 187 -10.50 -6.26 0.52
C ASP A 187 -10.83 -6.18 2.02
N TRP A 188 -11.67 -7.11 2.49
CA TRP A 188 -12.05 -7.18 3.91
C TRP A 188 -11.05 -8.00 4.73
N TYR A 189 -10.48 -9.03 4.14
CA TYR A 189 -9.59 -9.97 4.82
C TYR A 189 -8.36 -10.27 3.94
N PRO A 190 -7.41 -9.33 3.87
CA PRO A 190 -6.19 -9.52 3.10
C PRO A 190 -5.36 -10.68 3.64
N ILE A 191 -4.63 -11.32 2.73
CA ILE A 191 -3.73 -12.41 3.04
C ILE A 191 -2.30 -11.99 2.74
N GLY A 192 -1.36 -12.34 3.61
CA GLY A 192 0.03 -11.93 3.45
C GLY A 192 1.02 -12.75 4.27
N THR A 193 2.28 -12.33 4.18
CA THR A 193 3.43 -12.92 4.86
C THR A 193 4.03 -11.97 5.91
N GLY A 194 3.36 -10.85 6.17
CA GLY A 194 3.81 -9.80 7.08
C GLY A 194 3.68 -10.16 8.57
N PRO A 195 4.16 -9.27 9.46
CA PRO A 195 4.20 -9.51 10.91
C PRO A 195 2.81 -9.58 11.56
N PHE A 196 1.80 -9.01 10.92
CA PHE A 196 0.43 -8.98 11.43
C PHE A 196 -0.56 -9.45 10.38
N MET A 197 -1.68 -10.00 10.85
CA MET A 197 -2.83 -10.38 10.03
C MET A 197 -4.08 -9.69 10.56
N LEU A 198 -4.99 -9.31 9.65
CA LEU A 198 -6.25 -8.64 10.00
C LEU A 198 -7.27 -9.69 10.44
N THR A 199 -7.56 -9.74 11.72
CA THR A 199 -8.47 -10.73 12.33
C THR A 199 -9.88 -10.21 12.53
N GLU A 200 -10.05 -8.89 12.71
CA GLU A 200 -11.36 -8.24 12.73
C GLU A 200 -11.32 -7.03 11.80
N ASN A 201 -12.28 -6.93 10.89
CA ASN A 201 -12.44 -5.78 10.02
C ASN A 201 -13.89 -5.28 10.09
N ASN A 202 -14.12 -4.29 10.92
CA ASN A 202 -15.40 -3.58 10.99
C ASN A 202 -15.14 -2.08 10.76
N PRO A 203 -15.30 -1.58 9.52
CA PRO A 203 -15.01 -0.19 9.18
C PRO A 203 -15.91 0.84 9.88
N ASN A 204 -17.00 0.39 10.52
CA ASN A 204 -17.88 1.24 11.31
C ASN A 204 -17.55 1.25 12.80
N ARG A 205 -16.61 0.43 13.24
CA ARG A 205 -16.26 0.27 14.65
C ARG A 205 -14.75 0.20 14.87
N ARG A 206 -14.09 -0.87 14.39
CA ARG A 206 -12.66 -1.08 14.59
C ARG A 206 -12.07 -2.11 13.63
N MET A 207 -10.76 -2.02 13.44
CA MET A 207 -9.93 -3.04 12.81
C MET A 207 -8.95 -3.59 13.85
N VAL A 208 -8.73 -4.90 13.83
CA VAL A 208 -7.79 -5.58 14.73
C VAL A 208 -6.76 -6.33 13.91
N LEU A 209 -5.51 -6.01 14.16
CA LEU A 209 -4.34 -6.70 13.62
C LEU A 209 -3.73 -7.52 14.74
N GLU A 210 -3.57 -8.83 14.54
CA GLU A 210 -2.91 -9.74 15.47
C GLU A 210 -1.62 -10.29 14.86
N ARG A 211 -0.66 -10.62 15.71
CA ARG A 211 0.62 -11.18 15.30
C ARG A 211 0.41 -12.40 14.41
N ASN A 212 1.04 -12.40 13.24
CA ASN A 212 1.08 -13.58 12.36
C ASN A 212 2.02 -14.63 12.96
N PRO A 213 1.53 -15.82 13.35
CA PRO A 213 2.37 -16.86 13.94
C PRO A 213 3.41 -17.41 12.96
N ASN A 214 3.17 -17.26 11.65
CA ASN A 214 4.07 -17.73 10.60
C ASN A 214 5.08 -16.67 10.15
N PHE A 215 5.08 -15.48 10.77
CA PHE A 215 6.04 -14.45 10.39
C PHE A 215 7.47 -14.89 10.70
N ARG A 216 8.35 -14.86 9.70
CA ARG A 216 9.75 -15.29 9.82
C ARG A 216 10.54 -14.52 10.89
N GLY A 217 10.07 -13.33 11.24
CA GLY A 217 10.75 -12.38 12.09
C GLY A 217 11.81 -11.57 11.32
N GLU A 218 11.94 -10.32 11.71
CA GLU A 218 12.99 -9.41 11.27
C GLU A 218 13.64 -8.82 12.50
N LEU A 219 14.89 -8.43 12.37
CA LEU A 219 15.57 -7.74 13.46
C LEU A 219 15.35 -6.23 13.33
N PHE A 220 15.20 -5.56 14.46
CA PHE A 220 15.17 -4.10 14.47
C PHE A 220 16.50 -3.57 13.92
N PRO A 221 16.51 -2.51 13.07
CA PRO A 221 17.71 -1.98 12.45
C PRO A 221 18.82 -1.68 13.49
N ILE A 222 20.05 -2.01 13.12
CA ILE A 222 21.24 -1.73 13.93
C ILE A 222 21.98 -0.45 13.49
N ASP A 223 21.68 -0.02 12.27
CA ASP A 223 22.27 1.15 11.64
C ASP A 223 21.29 2.32 11.66
N GLY A 224 21.83 3.53 11.87
CA GLY A 224 21.09 4.78 11.87
C GLY A 224 22.06 5.97 11.90
N GLU A 225 21.50 7.16 11.88
CA GLU A 225 22.27 8.40 12.03
C GLU A 225 22.86 8.50 13.44
N LYS A 226 23.92 9.31 13.60
CA LYS A 226 24.55 9.50 14.92
C LYS A 226 23.57 10.01 15.97
N THR A 227 22.64 10.83 15.57
CA THR A 227 21.57 11.40 16.41
C THR A 227 20.57 10.36 16.88
N ASP A 228 20.26 9.33 16.09
CA ASP A 228 19.26 8.31 16.41
C ASP A 228 19.64 7.55 17.68
N ARG A 229 20.92 7.24 17.83
CA ARG A 229 21.43 6.57 19.04
C ARG A 229 21.31 7.46 20.28
N SER A 230 21.63 8.76 20.17
CA SER A 230 21.50 9.70 21.28
C SER A 230 20.05 9.99 21.66
N MET A 231 19.12 9.82 20.72
CA MET A 231 17.68 9.95 20.93
C MET A 231 17.00 8.66 21.43
N GLY A 232 17.76 7.57 21.63
CA GLY A 232 17.23 6.28 22.06
C GLY A 232 16.46 5.50 20.97
N LEU A 233 16.50 5.93 19.72
CA LEU A 233 15.80 5.27 18.62
C LEU A 233 16.40 3.91 18.25
N LEU A 234 17.63 3.62 18.69
CA LEU A 234 18.31 2.34 18.48
C LEU A 234 18.39 1.46 19.75
N ASP A 235 17.61 1.75 20.80
CA ASP A 235 17.62 0.96 22.04
C ASP A 235 17.15 -0.48 21.85
N ASP A 236 16.37 -0.72 20.80
CA ASP A 236 15.89 -2.04 20.40
C ASP A 236 16.69 -2.68 19.26
N ALA A 237 17.83 -2.08 18.89
CA ALA A 237 18.68 -2.57 17.80
C ALA A 237 19.01 -4.07 17.96
N GLY A 238 18.80 -4.85 16.88
CA GLY A 238 19.06 -6.28 16.83
C GLY A 238 18.03 -7.16 17.55
N LYS A 239 17.02 -6.60 18.22
CA LYS A 239 15.93 -7.39 18.80
C LYS A 239 14.97 -7.85 17.73
N LYS A 240 14.36 -9.03 17.94
CA LYS A 240 13.41 -9.60 16.98
C LYS A 240 12.05 -8.89 17.04
N MET A 241 11.56 -8.45 15.89
CA MET A 241 10.24 -7.84 15.72
C MET A 241 9.17 -8.89 15.34
N PRO A 242 7.86 -8.59 15.51
CA PRO A 242 7.29 -7.38 16.11
C PRO A 242 7.36 -7.38 17.63
N PHE A 243 7.33 -6.20 18.27
CA PHE A 243 7.38 -6.06 19.73
C PHE A 243 6.01 -6.14 20.38
N ILE A 244 4.94 -5.86 19.65
CA ILE A 244 3.55 -5.90 20.12
C ILE A 244 2.85 -7.13 19.55
N ASP A 245 1.83 -7.61 20.24
CA ASP A 245 1.03 -8.78 19.84
C ASP A 245 -0.21 -8.40 19.06
N LYS A 246 -0.74 -7.19 19.33
CA LYS A 246 -2.00 -6.73 18.77
C LYS A 246 -1.97 -5.21 18.55
N ALA A 247 -2.52 -4.76 17.41
CA ALA A 247 -2.81 -3.37 17.13
C ALA A 247 -4.32 -3.22 16.86
N ILE A 248 -4.96 -2.27 17.57
CA ILE A 248 -6.40 -2.02 17.47
C ILE A 248 -6.60 -0.61 16.95
N TYR A 249 -7.25 -0.47 15.80
CA TYR A 249 -7.64 0.80 15.20
C TYR A 249 -9.13 1.01 15.42
N SER A 250 -9.50 1.90 16.35
CA SER A 250 -10.89 2.26 16.62
C SER A 250 -11.32 3.41 15.72
N LEU A 251 -12.50 3.32 15.12
CA LEU A 251 -13.07 4.41 14.37
C LEU A 251 -13.69 5.43 15.33
N GLU A 252 -13.16 6.64 15.32
CA GLU A 252 -13.77 7.79 15.97
C GLU A 252 -14.26 8.77 14.89
N LYS A 253 -15.55 9.09 14.93
CA LYS A 253 -16.16 9.99 13.94
C LYS A 253 -15.82 11.47 14.19
N GLU A 254 -15.57 11.80 15.45
CA GLU A 254 -15.28 13.15 15.91
C GLU A 254 -13.87 13.23 16.52
N SER A 255 -13.18 14.30 16.23
CA SER A 255 -11.79 14.49 16.67
C SER A 255 -11.65 14.79 18.16
N ILE A 256 -12.58 15.58 18.74
CA ILE A 256 -12.55 15.94 20.16
C ILE A 256 -12.74 14.70 21.06
N PRO A 257 -13.75 13.83 20.84
CA PRO A 257 -13.85 12.56 21.57
C PRO A 257 -12.61 11.66 21.44
N ALA A 258 -12.00 11.58 20.25
CA ALA A 258 -10.77 10.83 20.03
C ALA A 258 -9.63 11.35 20.92
N TRP A 259 -9.42 12.67 20.92
CA TRP A 259 -8.41 13.34 21.73
C TRP A 259 -8.64 13.12 23.24
N ASN A 260 -9.86 13.28 23.70
CA ASN A 260 -10.20 13.04 25.12
C ASN A 260 -9.95 11.58 25.54
N LYS A 261 -10.26 10.60 24.70
CA LYS A 261 -9.97 9.19 24.98
C LYS A 261 -8.46 8.93 25.04
N PHE A 262 -7.68 9.56 24.18
CA PHE A 262 -6.22 9.50 24.26
C PHE A 262 -5.71 10.05 25.61
N LEU A 263 -6.16 11.24 26.01
CA LEU A 263 -5.77 11.83 27.30
C LEU A 263 -6.18 10.98 28.52
N GLN A 264 -7.21 10.16 28.39
CA GLN A 264 -7.68 9.22 29.40
C GLN A 264 -6.94 7.86 29.35
N GLY A 265 -6.01 7.67 28.40
CA GLY A 265 -5.24 6.44 28.27
C GLY A 265 -5.95 5.30 27.55
N TYR A 266 -7.05 5.55 26.83
CA TYR A 266 -7.69 4.53 25.98
C TYR A 266 -6.92 4.25 24.70
N TYR A 267 -6.11 5.20 24.22
CA TYR A 267 -5.30 5.11 23.01
C TYR A 267 -3.84 5.39 23.31
N ASP A 268 -2.96 4.65 22.66
CA ASP A 268 -1.50 4.80 22.77
C ASP A 268 -0.97 5.93 21.88
N THR A 269 -1.70 6.26 20.81
CA THR A 269 -1.33 7.34 19.88
C THR A 269 -2.54 8.16 19.47
N SER A 270 -2.33 9.43 19.20
CA SER A 270 -3.35 10.34 18.65
C SER A 270 -2.72 11.43 17.79
N GLY A 271 -3.44 11.89 16.77
CA GLY A 271 -3.15 13.18 16.16
C GLY A 271 -3.61 14.30 17.09
N ILE A 272 -2.97 15.46 17.00
CA ILE A 272 -3.39 16.68 17.70
C ILE A 272 -4.36 17.43 16.80
N VAL A 273 -5.61 17.55 17.25
CA VAL A 273 -6.66 18.26 16.51
C VAL A 273 -6.50 19.77 16.66
N SER A 274 -6.94 20.53 15.65
CA SER A 274 -6.75 21.98 15.64
C SER A 274 -7.34 22.66 16.88
N ASP A 275 -8.52 22.25 17.33
CA ASP A 275 -9.22 22.83 18.50
C ASP A 275 -8.51 22.59 19.84
N SER A 276 -7.65 21.56 19.90
CA SER A 276 -6.88 21.20 21.10
C SER A 276 -5.39 21.47 20.95
N PHE A 277 -5.00 22.14 19.86
CA PHE A 277 -3.58 22.34 19.56
C PHE A 277 -2.88 23.15 20.64
N ASP A 278 -3.44 24.29 21.04
CA ASP A 278 -2.85 25.19 22.04
C ASP A 278 -2.80 24.58 23.44
N GLN A 279 -3.63 23.56 23.72
CA GLN A 279 -3.57 22.81 24.99
C GLN A 279 -2.42 21.83 25.02
N ALA A 280 -2.00 21.32 23.85
CA ALA A 280 -1.03 20.27 23.73
C ALA A 280 0.36 20.78 23.33
N VAL A 281 0.43 21.84 22.54
CA VAL A 281 1.66 22.32 21.91
C VAL A 281 1.86 23.80 22.15
N GLN A 282 3.09 24.18 22.42
CA GLN A 282 3.57 25.56 22.47
C GLN A 282 4.81 25.69 21.57
N PHE A 283 5.10 26.88 21.12
CA PHE A 283 6.29 27.18 20.35
C PHE A 283 7.34 27.81 21.26
N ASN A 284 8.58 27.34 21.16
CA ASN A 284 9.70 27.95 21.83
C ASN A 284 10.12 29.27 21.13
N THR A 285 11.09 29.97 21.70
CA THR A 285 11.62 31.23 21.15
C THR A 285 12.30 31.08 19.78
N GLN A 286 12.59 29.83 19.36
CA GLN A 286 13.22 29.50 18.08
C GLN A 286 12.16 29.08 17.04
N GLY A 287 10.89 28.97 17.46
CA GLY A 287 9.79 28.55 16.59
C GLY A 287 9.58 27.03 16.51
N ASP A 288 10.28 26.25 17.33
CA ASP A 288 10.10 24.80 17.37
C ASP A 288 8.88 24.43 18.23
N ALA A 289 8.11 23.47 17.75
CA ALA A 289 6.96 22.93 18.48
C ALA A 289 7.42 22.06 19.65
N GLN A 290 6.91 22.35 20.85
CA GLN A 290 7.16 21.60 22.09
C GLN A 290 5.83 21.27 22.78
N LEU A 291 5.80 20.23 23.59
CA LEU A 291 4.64 19.96 24.44
C LEU A 291 4.46 21.05 25.49
N THR A 292 3.23 21.26 25.91
CA THR A 292 2.94 22.03 27.12
C THR A 292 3.39 21.23 28.34
N GLU A 293 3.70 21.93 29.45
CA GLU A 293 4.11 21.31 30.70
C GLU A 293 3.12 20.24 31.21
N GLU A 294 1.82 20.50 31.02
CA GLU A 294 0.76 19.52 31.38
C GLU A 294 0.89 18.21 30.60
N MET A 295 1.19 18.25 29.32
CA MET A 295 1.34 17.05 28.50
C MET A 295 2.65 16.30 28.82
N GLU A 296 3.71 17.01 29.11
CA GLU A 296 4.96 16.41 29.59
C GLU A 296 4.80 15.69 30.92
N GLN A 297 4.08 16.29 31.88
CA GLN A 297 3.78 15.66 33.19
C GLN A 297 2.95 14.40 33.04
N LYS A 298 2.13 14.27 31.99
CA LYS A 298 1.41 13.05 31.65
C LYS A 298 2.27 11.99 30.95
N GLY A 299 3.53 12.27 30.70
CA GLY A 299 4.46 11.35 30.01
C GLY A 299 4.19 11.22 28.52
N ILE A 300 3.44 12.15 27.92
CA ILE A 300 3.18 12.19 26.47
C ILE A 300 4.44 12.60 25.74
N LYS A 301 4.68 12.03 24.58
CA LYS A 301 5.80 12.37 23.68
C LYS A 301 5.26 12.97 22.39
N LEU A 302 5.83 14.08 21.94
CA LEU A 302 5.52 14.71 20.66
C LEU A 302 6.46 14.17 19.59
N LEU A 303 5.89 13.65 18.51
CA LEU A 303 6.63 13.28 17.32
C LEU A 303 6.22 14.24 16.19
N THR A 304 7.20 14.93 15.63
CA THR A 304 7.00 15.82 14.48
C THR A 304 7.81 15.34 13.29
N ALA A 305 7.24 15.47 12.10
CA ALA A 305 7.92 15.16 10.85
C ALA A 305 7.43 16.08 9.74
N THR A 306 8.34 16.52 8.88
CA THR A 306 7.94 17.19 7.63
C THR A 306 7.40 16.14 6.67
N THR A 307 6.13 16.27 6.33
CA THR A 307 5.50 15.36 5.36
C THR A 307 5.95 15.70 3.94
N THR A 308 6.05 14.68 3.10
CA THR A 308 6.34 14.83 1.67
C THR A 308 5.08 15.08 0.84
N SER A 309 4.13 15.85 1.39
CA SER A 309 2.84 16.13 0.79
C SER A 309 2.72 17.61 0.42
N THR A 310 2.18 17.88 -0.75
CA THR A 310 1.82 19.23 -1.20
C THR A 310 0.30 19.34 -1.33
N TYR A 311 -0.29 20.30 -0.64
CA TYR A 311 -1.70 20.63 -0.78
C TYR A 311 -1.83 21.78 -1.78
N TYR A 312 -2.80 21.67 -2.68
CA TYR A 312 -2.98 22.69 -3.73
C TYR A 312 -4.46 22.91 -4.05
N MET A 313 -4.77 24.09 -4.51
CA MET A 313 -6.06 24.42 -5.12
C MET A 313 -5.91 24.28 -6.63
N GLY A 314 -6.71 23.40 -7.24
CA GLY A 314 -6.74 23.20 -8.69
C GLY A 314 -7.88 23.94 -9.35
N PHE A 315 -7.66 24.42 -10.57
CA PHE A 315 -8.72 24.97 -11.41
C PHE A 315 -9.26 23.91 -12.38
N ASN A 316 -10.58 23.83 -12.51
CA ASN A 316 -11.18 22.99 -13.56
C ASN A 316 -10.90 23.61 -14.92
N MET A 317 -10.00 23.01 -15.68
CA MET A 317 -9.60 23.50 -16.99
C MET A 317 -10.68 23.33 -18.09
N ALA A 318 -11.74 22.60 -17.82
CA ALA A 318 -12.91 22.46 -18.69
C ALA A 318 -14.04 23.48 -18.40
N ASP A 319 -13.87 24.32 -17.36
CA ASP A 319 -14.84 25.36 -17.00
C ASP A 319 -14.76 26.53 -17.96
N ASP A 320 -15.90 27.12 -18.35
CA ASP A 320 -16.00 28.19 -19.33
C ASP A 320 -15.43 29.54 -18.85
N LEU A 321 -15.36 29.75 -17.53
CA LEU A 321 -14.90 31.02 -16.95
C LEU A 321 -13.42 30.98 -16.57
N VAL A 322 -13.03 29.97 -15.78
CA VAL A 322 -11.66 29.85 -15.27
C VAL A 322 -10.80 28.86 -16.05
N GLY A 323 -11.40 28.00 -16.87
CA GLY A 323 -10.72 26.98 -17.65
C GLY A 323 -10.17 27.48 -19.00
N GLY A 324 -9.61 26.55 -19.77
CA GLY A 324 -9.04 26.79 -21.10
C GLY A 324 -7.78 27.66 -21.09
N ASN A 325 -7.32 27.97 -22.31
CA ASN A 325 -6.06 28.67 -22.54
C ASN A 325 -6.22 30.11 -23.03
N THR A 326 -7.42 30.72 -22.87
CA THR A 326 -7.63 32.12 -23.22
C THR A 326 -6.83 33.04 -22.29
N GLU A 327 -6.37 34.17 -22.79
CA GLU A 327 -5.65 35.19 -21.99
C GLU A 327 -6.47 35.66 -20.79
N ARG A 328 -7.77 35.84 -20.98
CA ARG A 328 -8.71 36.23 -19.90
C ARG A 328 -8.73 35.19 -18.78
N ALA A 329 -8.93 33.93 -19.11
CA ALA A 329 -8.98 32.84 -18.13
C ALA A 329 -7.64 32.67 -17.38
N ARG A 330 -6.52 32.78 -18.10
CA ARG A 330 -5.18 32.76 -17.53
C ARG A 330 -4.96 33.89 -16.53
N LEU A 331 -5.33 35.12 -16.89
CA LEU A 331 -5.22 36.28 -15.99
C LEU A 331 -6.14 36.15 -14.79
N LEU A 332 -7.35 35.59 -14.96
CA LEU A 332 -8.28 35.35 -13.85
C LEU A 332 -7.70 34.34 -12.86
N ARG A 333 -7.20 33.19 -13.32
CA ARG A 333 -6.53 32.21 -12.45
C ARG A 333 -5.35 32.82 -11.69
N ARG A 334 -4.54 33.64 -12.38
CA ARG A 334 -3.42 34.34 -11.76
C ARG A 334 -3.88 35.32 -10.69
N ALA A 335 -4.96 36.10 -10.95
CA ALA A 335 -5.51 37.00 -9.99
C ALA A 335 -6.01 36.29 -8.74
N ILE A 336 -6.73 35.15 -8.89
CA ILE A 336 -7.20 34.34 -7.78
C ILE A 336 -6.00 33.82 -6.97
N SER A 337 -4.96 33.30 -7.64
CA SER A 337 -3.77 32.77 -6.96
C SER A 337 -3.02 33.84 -6.16
N ILE A 338 -2.98 35.09 -6.64
CA ILE A 338 -2.34 36.20 -5.92
C ILE A 338 -3.19 36.68 -4.74
N ALA A 339 -4.51 36.55 -4.83
CA ALA A 339 -5.43 36.99 -3.78
C ALA A 339 -5.44 36.09 -2.53
N VAL A 340 -4.87 34.88 -2.62
CA VAL A 340 -4.76 33.95 -1.48
C VAL A 340 -3.47 34.23 -0.73
N ASP A 341 -3.60 34.65 0.55
CA ASP A 341 -2.48 34.71 1.48
C ASP A 341 -2.24 33.32 2.07
N TYR A 342 -1.22 32.64 1.56
CA TYR A 342 -0.89 31.25 1.99
C TYR A 342 -0.30 31.20 3.40
N GLU A 343 0.40 32.23 3.86
CA GLU A 343 0.97 32.29 5.20
C GLU A 343 -0.14 32.48 6.24
N GLU A 344 -1.07 33.40 5.96
CA GLU A 344 -2.26 33.58 6.80
C GLU A 344 -3.13 32.32 6.83
N TYR A 345 -3.34 31.69 5.68
CA TYR A 345 -4.06 30.42 5.60
C TYR A 345 -3.43 29.33 6.47
N ILE A 346 -2.11 29.15 6.38
CA ILE A 346 -1.36 28.16 7.18
C ILE A 346 -1.46 28.49 8.67
N SER A 347 -1.34 29.77 9.02
CA SER A 347 -1.46 30.23 10.41
C SER A 347 -2.82 29.90 11.00
N ILE A 348 -3.91 30.21 10.29
CA ILE A 348 -5.30 30.08 10.79
C ILE A 348 -5.76 28.64 10.76
N PHE A 349 -5.60 27.93 9.62
CA PHE A 349 -6.22 26.63 9.41
C PHE A 349 -5.30 25.45 9.72
N ALA A 350 -3.99 25.64 9.70
CA ALA A 350 -3.02 24.59 10.00
C ALA A 350 -2.24 24.83 11.31
N ASN A 351 -2.61 25.85 12.11
CA ASN A 351 -1.89 26.21 13.34
C ASN A 351 -0.37 26.38 13.09
N GLY A 352 0.02 27.01 12.00
CA GLY A 352 1.41 27.18 11.61
C GLY A 352 2.13 25.91 11.12
N ARG A 353 1.44 24.78 11.02
CA ARG A 353 2.02 23.49 10.59
C ARG A 353 2.09 23.36 9.07
N GLY A 354 2.91 24.17 8.43
CA GLY A 354 3.10 24.11 6.98
C GLY A 354 4.07 25.16 6.49
N LYS A 355 4.43 25.05 5.23
CA LYS A 355 5.22 26.06 4.51
C LYS A 355 4.55 26.33 3.16
N PRO A 356 4.49 27.60 2.70
CA PRO A 356 4.02 27.89 1.34
C PRO A 356 4.80 27.09 0.31
N ALA A 357 4.09 26.34 -0.54
CA ALA A 357 4.73 25.53 -1.56
C ALA A 357 5.29 26.43 -2.69
N GLN A 358 6.56 26.23 -3.04
CA GLN A 358 7.22 26.93 -4.14
C GLN A 358 7.06 26.19 -5.48
N GLY A 359 6.56 24.96 -5.45
CA GLY A 359 6.36 24.10 -6.60
C GLY A 359 5.66 22.79 -6.23
N PRO A 360 5.48 21.89 -7.19
CA PRO A 360 4.81 20.62 -6.96
C PRO A 360 5.64 19.60 -6.16
N ILE A 361 6.95 19.82 -6.03
CA ILE A 361 7.87 18.92 -5.32
C ILE A 361 8.05 19.43 -3.89
N PRO A 362 7.62 18.69 -2.85
CA PRO A 362 7.74 19.11 -1.47
C PRO A 362 9.17 18.98 -0.92
N PRO A 363 9.49 19.63 0.22
CA PRO A 363 10.76 19.45 0.91
C PRO A 363 11.05 17.97 1.21
N GLY A 364 12.32 17.57 1.13
CA GLY A 364 12.77 16.20 1.37
C GLY A 364 12.67 15.27 0.15
N ILE A 365 12.12 15.74 -0.97
CA ILE A 365 12.06 14.99 -2.23
C ILE A 365 13.15 15.51 -3.19
N PHE A 366 13.81 14.60 -3.87
CA PHE A 366 14.81 14.95 -4.89
C PHE A 366 14.20 15.85 -5.96
N GLY A 367 14.87 16.97 -6.24
CA GLY A 367 14.37 18.00 -7.17
C GLY A 367 13.58 19.14 -6.50
N TYR A 368 13.44 19.13 -5.15
CA TYR A 368 12.90 20.28 -4.43
C TYR A 368 13.80 21.51 -4.63
N VAL A 369 13.17 22.65 -4.89
CA VAL A 369 13.81 23.97 -4.99
C VAL A 369 13.18 24.85 -3.92
N SER A 370 14.01 25.37 -3.00
CA SER A 370 13.60 26.27 -1.90
C SER A 370 13.39 27.69 -2.38
#